data_7957e9a2a400046a07afd8454d8c3cfc
#
_entry.id   7957e9a2a400046a07afd8454d8c3cfc
#
_cell.length_a   1.000
_cell.length_b   1.000
_cell.length_c   1.000
_cell.angle_alpha   90.00
_cell.angle_beta   90.00
_cell.angle_gamma   90.00
#
_symmetry.space_group_name_H-M   'P 1'
#
loop_
_entity.id
_entity.type
_entity.pdbx_description
1 polymer ?
#
loop_
_entity_poly.entity_id
_entity_poly.type
_entity_poly.pdbx_seq_one_letter_code
_entity_poly.pdbx_strand_id
1 'polypeptide(L)'
;MKRSLAATAALSSLLAALLVGGAFASHGGPGVKTTKQRFLVGTQPGVVVDPILSTGDVVPSGQTPAYQMSGIPDGLGAYANKDHGREHGRHRRGDKLPKTFTVVMNHELGRSFPNNPPGVDTRISRLRIDRETRSVHEAKYLFTGLEGYERFCSATLRIVGGKPFYFTGEEAIPQPNQPPGPAHDGSSIVMNAETGRYVETAHFGHLQHENVVPLKLSKWVFLTTDDDFRAGQPAYLYAYIAPSFKGGVSGKQGALHVWKADSPSETGNATATKGESIPGHFVPLTQAENANDNTLKAAATAKGAFRFDRLEDAARLPGRESRVFIADTGKPPATLRGRVYQLDFNKNHPTQATLKMILNGDAPDSDDIVNPDNMDASDRVLMIQEDREAAFRDEYNRVLEYRFSDGRLRSVARVNTTPGTPPGTMTENCTNCRPGTWESSGIIDARHVLGKDWWILDVQAHNSTAPQPGPTLVPNSSSGENGQLLALFVPDSQGSAHGHHRGKGKDKKGRG
;
A
#
# COMPACT_ATOMS: atom_id res chain seq x y z
N MET A 1 45.35 -56.79 -23.79
CA MET A 1 45.23 -56.56 -25.23
C MET A 1 43.92 -55.89 -25.55
N LYS A 2 43.99 -54.88 -26.39
CA LYS A 2 42.94 -54.14 -27.08
C LYS A 2 42.09 -53.17 -26.21
N ARG A 3 42.44 -51.91 -26.40
CA ARG A 3 41.72 -50.68 -26.08
C ARG A 3 40.49 -50.53 -26.96
N SER A 4 39.39 -49.99 -26.42
CA SER A 4 38.33 -49.38 -27.20
C SER A 4 37.99 -48.03 -26.58
N LEU A 5 38.23 -46.98 -27.34
CA LEU A 5 37.78 -45.63 -27.07
C LEU A 5 36.29 -45.53 -27.41
N ALA A 6 35.50 -44.97 -26.54
CA ALA A 6 34.17 -44.48 -26.87
C ALA A 6 34.19 -42.96 -26.81
N ALA A 7 33.92 -42.34 -27.93
CA ALA A 7 33.83 -40.89 -28.10
C ALA A 7 32.52 -40.37 -27.53
N THR A 8 32.62 -39.35 -26.65
CA THR A 8 31.47 -38.60 -26.13
C THR A 8 31.19 -37.43 -27.09
N ALA A 9 30.07 -37.52 -27.80
CA ALA A 9 29.56 -36.40 -28.60
C ALA A 9 28.79 -35.43 -27.69
N ALA A 10 29.31 -34.21 -27.55
CA ALA A 10 28.62 -33.11 -26.91
C ALA A 10 27.61 -32.51 -27.90
N LEU A 11 26.33 -32.66 -27.61
CA LEU A 11 25.26 -31.94 -28.31
C LEU A 11 25.07 -30.55 -27.66
N SER A 12 25.58 -29.55 -28.33
CA SER A 12 25.32 -28.14 -27.99
C SER A 12 23.98 -27.75 -28.61
N SER A 13 22.92 -27.68 -27.78
CA SER A 13 21.64 -27.13 -28.20
C SER A 13 21.67 -25.60 -28.01
N LEU A 14 21.82 -24.92 -29.14
CA LEU A 14 21.63 -23.47 -29.26
C LEU A 14 20.13 -23.17 -29.14
N LEU A 15 19.69 -22.65 -27.99
CA LEU A 15 18.34 -22.13 -27.81
C LEU A 15 18.34 -20.69 -28.34
N ALA A 16 17.89 -20.50 -29.59
CA ALA A 16 17.62 -19.18 -30.15
C ALA A 16 16.36 -18.60 -29.48
N ALA A 17 16.56 -17.63 -28.60
CA ALA A 17 15.47 -16.82 -28.08
C ALA A 17 14.95 -15.91 -29.20
N LEU A 18 13.84 -16.27 -29.82
CA LEU A 18 13.07 -15.37 -30.66
C LEU A 18 12.51 -14.23 -29.79
N LEU A 19 13.14 -13.07 -29.87
CA LEU A 19 12.56 -11.79 -29.46
C LEU A 19 11.42 -11.44 -30.43
N VAL A 20 10.21 -11.89 -30.14
CA VAL A 20 9.01 -11.38 -30.79
C VAL A 20 8.72 -10.03 -30.13
N GLY A 21 9.25 -8.97 -30.71
CA GLY A 21 8.81 -7.60 -30.47
C GLY A 21 7.40 -7.43 -31.00
N GLY A 22 6.38 -7.85 -30.23
CA GLY A 22 5.00 -7.59 -30.54
C GLY A 22 4.73 -6.09 -30.40
N ALA A 23 4.61 -5.37 -31.51
CA ALA A 23 3.98 -4.06 -31.54
C ALA A 23 2.55 -4.24 -30.98
N PHE A 24 2.26 -3.63 -29.85
CA PHE A 24 0.93 -3.61 -29.28
C PHE A 24 0.01 -2.83 -30.20
N ALA A 25 -0.78 -3.54 -31.00
CA ALA A 25 -1.91 -2.95 -31.70
C ALA A 25 -2.88 -2.44 -30.63
N SER A 26 -3.24 -1.16 -30.69
CA SER A 26 -4.29 -0.58 -29.86
C SER A 26 -5.61 -1.28 -30.21
N HIS A 27 -6.02 -2.25 -29.39
CA HIS A 27 -7.32 -2.87 -29.53
C HIS A 27 -8.38 -1.85 -29.03
N GLY A 28 -9.00 -1.12 -29.94
CA GLY A 28 -10.01 -0.12 -29.67
C GLY A 28 -11.40 -0.72 -29.38
N GLY A 29 -11.48 -1.65 -28.43
CA GLY A 29 -12.75 -2.09 -27.86
C GLY A 29 -13.19 -1.19 -26.70
N PRO A 30 -14.50 -1.16 -26.37
CA PRO A 30 -14.96 -0.50 -25.15
C PRO A 30 -14.27 -1.16 -23.95
N GLY A 31 -13.69 -0.33 -23.04
CA GLY A 31 -13.09 -0.83 -21.81
C GLY A 31 -14.15 -1.46 -20.91
N VAL A 32 -13.69 -2.33 -19.99
CA VAL A 32 -14.53 -2.97 -18.99
C VAL A 32 -14.70 -2.05 -17.79
N LYS A 33 -15.93 -1.91 -17.32
CA LYS A 33 -16.27 -1.30 -16.04
C LYS A 33 -17.21 -2.25 -15.32
N THR A 34 -17.06 -2.39 -14.01
CA THR A 34 -17.93 -3.27 -13.23
C THR A 34 -19.40 -2.85 -13.34
N THR A 35 -20.27 -3.83 -13.39
CA THR A 35 -21.73 -3.64 -13.30
C THR A 35 -22.24 -3.93 -11.88
N LYS A 36 -21.36 -4.37 -10.99
CA LYS A 36 -21.72 -4.63 -9.60
C LYS A 36 -22.06 -3.34 -8.85
N GLN A 37 -22.89 -3.48 -7.84
CA GLN A 37 -23.20 -2.38 -6.95
C GLN A 37 -21.92 -1.88 -6.26
N ARG A 38 -21.86 -0.59 -5.93
CA ARG A 38 -20.74 0.01 -5.22
C ARG A 38 -20.63 -0.53 -3.79
N PHE A 39 -19.43 -0.95 -3.40
CA PHE A 39 -19.12 -1.45 -2.07
C PHE A 39 -18.85 -0.33 -1.06
N LEU A 40 -18.82 0.91 -1.51
CA LEU A 40 -18.63 2.11 -0.70
C LEU A 40 -19.73 3.13 -1.00
N VAL A 41 -20.15 3.90 0.00
CA VAL A 41 -21.11 5.00 -0.17
C VAL A 41 -20.57 6.29 0.45
N GLY A 42 -20.77 7.42 -0.22
CA GLY A 42 -20.42 8.74 0.32
C GLY A 42 -21.32 9.11 1.51
N THR A 43 -20.75 9.76 2.52
CA THR A 43 -21.44 10.20 3.74
C THR A 43 -21.59 11.72 3.82
N GLN A 44 -20.99 12.47 2.88
CA GLN A 44 -21.05 13.92 2.84
C GLN A 44 -21.63 14.41 1.50
N PRO A 45 -22.30 15.57 1.47
CA PRO A 45 -22.77 16.18 0.23
C PRO A 45 -21.62 16.39 -0.78
N GLY A 46 -21.87 16.07 -2.03
CA GLY A 46 -20.90 16.23 -3.12
C GLY A 46 -19.84 15.13 -3.22
N VAL A 47 -19.75 14.21 -2.27
CA VAL A 47 -18.88 13.04 -2.39
C VAL A 47 -19.47 12.07 -3.44
N VAL A 48 -18.63 11.65 -4.40
CA VAL A 48 -19.00 10.72 -5.46
C VAL A 48 -18.15 9.47 -5.37
N VAL A 49 -18.80 8.31 -5.38
CA VAL A 49 -18.17 6.98 -5.43
C VAL A 49 -18.45 6.37 -6.79
N ASP A 50 -17.40 5.99 -7.51
CA ASP A 50 -17.48 5.43 -8.87
C ASP A 50 -16.72 4.10 -8.95
N PRO A 51 -17.41 2.95 -8.97
CA PRO A 51 -16.78 1.64 -9.10
C PRO A 51 -16.05 1.48 -10.44
N ILE A 52 -14.86 0.90 -10.38
CA ILE A 52 -14.01 0.66 -11.56
C ILE A 52 -14.07 -0.82 -11.96
N LEU A 53 -13.67 -1.71 -11.05
CA LEU A 53 -13.59 -3.15 -11.29
C LEU A 53 -13.91 -3.91 -10.00
N SER A 54 -14.50 -5.09 -10.12
CA SER A 54 -14.83 -5.95 -8.98
C SER A 54 -14.25 -7.34 -9.19
N THR A 55 -14.03 -8.06 -8.10
CA THR A 55 -13.63 -9.46 -8.15
C THR A 55 -14.54 -10.27 -9.07
N GLY A 56 -13.94 -11.03 -9.96
CA GLY A 56 -14.64 -11.83 -10.97
C GLY A 56 -14.86 -11.14 -12.30
N ASP A 57 -14.72 -9.81 -12.38
CA ASP A 57 -14.79 -9.11 -13.66
C ASP A 57 -13.64 -9.53 -14.58
N VAL A 58 -13.96 -9.77 -15.84
CA VAL A 58 -13.01 -10.23 -16.86
C VAL A 58 -12.68 -9.10 -17.82
N VAL A 59 -11.40 -8.78 -17.94
CA VAL A 59 -10.89 -7.79 -18.90
C VAL A 59 -10.29 -8.52 -20.09
N PRO A 60 -10.83 -8.34 -21.31
CA PRO A 60 -10.25 -8.90 -22.53
C PRO A 60 -8.89 -8.25 -22.79
N SER A 61 -7.81 -8.94 -22.44
CA SER A 61 -6.43 -8.41 -22.52
C SER A 61 -5.73 -8.69 -23.83
N GLY A 62 -6.37 -9.43 -24.76
CA GLY A 62 -5.69 -10.01 -25.91
C GLY A 62 -4.65 -11.09 -25.55
N GLN A 63 -4.53 -11.43 -24.29
CA GLN A 63 -3.72 -12.53 -23.75
C GLN A 63 -4.62 -13.73 -23.43
N THR A 64 -4.05 -14.91 -23.45
CA THR A 64 -4.76 -16.13 -23.02
C THR A 64 -3.99 -16.70 -21.82
N PRO A 65 -4.63 -16.85 -20.66
CA PRO A 65 -6.03 -16.51 -20.36
C PRO A 65 -6.27 -14.98 -20.25
N ALA A 66 -7.51 -14.55 -20.47
CA ALA A 66 -7.93 -13.17 -20.19
C ALA A 66 -7.74 -12.87 -18.69
N TYR A 67 -7.46 -11.59 -18.35
CA TYR A 67 -7.36 -11.17 -16.96
C TYR A 67 -8.75 -11.24 -16.29
N GLN A 68 -8.82 -11.84 -15.12
CA GLN A 68 -9.98 -11.77 -14.22
C GLN A 68 -9.50 -11.23 -12.88
N MET A 69 -10.20 -10.25 -12.30
CA MET A 69 -9.81 -9.63 -11.04
C MET A 69 -9.91 -10.63 -9.88
N SER A 70 -8.85 -10.79 -9.12
CA SER A 70 -8.82 -11.52 -7.84
C SER A 70 -9.47 -10.71 -6.72
N GLY A 71 -9.79 -11.36 -5.62
CA GLY A 71 -10.37 -10.75 -4.43
C GLY A 71 -9.37 -10.04 -3.52
N ILE A 72 -9.90 -9.55 -2.41
CA ILE A 72 -9.18 -8.81 -1.35
C ILE A 72 -8.09 -7.88 -1.90
N PRO A 73 -8.50 -6.87 -2.73
CA PRO A 73 -7.56 -5.85 -3.20
C PRO A 73 -7.11 -4.98 -2.04
N ASP A 74 -5.85 -4.54 -2.09
CA ASP A 74 -5.22 -3.70 -1.09
C ASP A 74 -4.23 -2.72 -1.75
N GLY A 75 -3.06 -2.54 -1.18
CA GLY A 75 -2.02 -1.61 -1.55
C GLY A 75 -2.04 -1.13 -2.99
N LEU A 76 -2.10 0.17 -3.17
CA LEU A 76 -2.30 0.81 -4.46
C LEU A 76 -1.12 1.68 -4.88
N GLY A 77 -0.97 1.81 -6.19
CA GLY A 77 -0.12 2.82 -6.80
C GLY A 77 -0.67 3.23 -8.16
N ALA A 78 -0.56 4.51 -8.52
CA ALA A 78 -0.96 4.95 -9.84
C ALA A 78 0.11 5.81 -10.52
N TYR A 79 0.16 5.76 -11.86
CA TYR A 79 1.02 6.64 -12.65
C TYR A 79 0.41 6.92 -14.02
N ALA A 80 0.75 8.11 -14.55
CA ALA A 80 0.34 8.52 -15.88
C ALA A 80 1.00 7.68 -16.96
N ASN A 81 0.24 7.18 -17.92
CA ASN A 81 0.81 6.55 -19.11
C ASN A 81 1.43 7.62 -20.03
N LYS A 82 2.57 7.31 -20.64
CA LYS A 82 3.15 8.15 -21.68
C LYS A 82 2.21 8.10 -22.88
N ASP A 83 1.63 9.21 -23.23
CA ASP A 83 1.15 9.39 -24.60
C ASP A 83 2.41 9.35 -25.50
N HIS A 84 2.48 8.40 -26.44
CA HIS A 84 3.61 8.21 -27.33
C HIS A 84 4.09 9.58 -27.89
N GLY A 85 5.22 10.09 -27.37
CA GLY A 85 5.87 11.26 -27.90
C GLY A 85 6.39 12.33 -26.94
N ARG A 86 6.23 12.20 -25.62
CA ARG A 86 6.80 13.19 -24.68
C ARG A 86 7.56 12.54 -23.52
N GLU A 87 8.82 12.97 -23.37
CA GLU A 87 9.66 12.61 -22.23
C GLU A 87 9.07 13.09 -20.90
N HIS A 88 9.30 12.30 -19.84
CA HIS A 88 8.92 12.63 -18.48
C HIS A 88 9.66 13.88 -17.99
N GLY A 89 9.03 15.04 -18.13
CA GLY A 89 9.41 16.28 -17.48
C GLY A 89 8.38 16.67 -16.43
N ARG A 90 8.83 17.34 -15.38
CA ARG A 90 7.96 17.91 -14.33
C ARG A 90 6.71 18.51 -14.94
N HIS A 91 5.52 18.12 -14.43
CA HIS A 91 4.27 18.76 -14.81
C HIS A 91 4.42 20.28 -14.71
N ARG A 92 4.40 20.94 -15.85
CA ARG A 92 4.39 22.40 -15.91
C ARG A 92 2.96 22.90 -15.76
N ARG A 93 2.81 24.10 -15.24
CA ARG A 93 1.52 24.78 -15.12
C ARG A 93 0.82 24.78 -16.50
N GLY A 94 -0.27 24.02 -16.62
CA GLY A 94 -1.03 23.85 -17.87
C GLY A 94 -0.89 22.49 -18.56
N ASP A 95 -0.12 21.54 -18.04
CA ASP A 95 -0.07 20.18 -18.59
C ASP A 95 -1.46 19.52 -18.48
N LYS A 96 -1.93 18.98 -19.59
CA LYS A 96 -3.19 18.23 -19.61
C LYS A 96 -3.00 16.91 -18.86
N LEU A 97 -4.02 16.52 -18.11
CA LEU A 97 -4.07 15.20 -17.49
C LEU A 97 -3.96 14.10 -18.57
N PRO A 98 -3.38 12.94 -18.23
CA PRO A 98 -3.24 11.84 -19.19
C PRO A 98 -4.62 11.33 -19.64
N LYS A 99 -4.71 10.83 -20.87
CA LYS A 99 -5.93 10.16 -21.34
C LYS A 99 -6.15 8.83 -20.64
N THR A 100 -5.07 8.12 -20.41
CA THR A 100 -5.05 6.85 -19.69
C THR A 100 -3.99 6.87 -18.60
N PHE A 101 -4.23 6.11 -17.55
CA PHE A 101 -3.28 5.91 -16.45
C PHE A 101 -3.21 4.44 -16.08
N THR A 102 -2.20 4.08 -15.33
CA THR A 102 -2.03 2.70 -14.82
C THR A 102 -2.21 2.69 -13.31
N VAL A 103 -2.98 1.73 -12.82
CA VAL A 103 -3.05 1.34 -11.42
C VAL A 103 -2.29 0.02 -11.23
N VAL A 104 -1.50 -0.06 -10.19
CA VAL A 104 -0.91 -1.30 -9.65
C VAL A 104 -1.59 -1.56 -8.32
N MET A 105 -2.00 -2.79 -8.07
CA MET A 105 -2.85 -3.15 -6.95
C MET A 105 -2.45 -4.52 -6.41
N ASN A 106 -2.23 -4.60 -5.10
CA ASN A 106 -2.04 -5.86 -4.39
C ASN A 106 -3.36 -6.63 -4.30
N HIS A 107 -3.24 -7.93 -4.11
CA HIS A 107 -4.30 -8.80 -3.62
C HIS A 107 -3.73 -9.58 -2.44
N GLU A 108 -4.24 -9.33 -1.26
CA GLU A 108 -3.75 -9.83 0.02
C GLU A 108 -4.05 -11.33 0.21
N LEU A 109 -3.73 -12.14 -0.79
CA LEU A 109 -3.95 -13.58 -0.78
C LEU A 109 -2.85 -14.30 -0.02
N GLY A 110 -3.20 -15.43 0.60
CA GLY A 110 -2.25 -16.33 1.24
C GLY A 110 -2.80 -17.75 1.28
N ARG A 111 -1.91 -18.74 1.20
CA ARG A 111 -2.30 -20.18 1.14
C ARG A 111 -3.08 -20.66 2.33
N SER A 112 -2.85 -20.06 3.49
CA SER A 112 -3.47 -20.42 4.75
C SER A 112 -4.85 -19.82 4.97
N PHE A 113 -5.31 -18.92 4.11
CA PHE A 113 -6.61 -18.28 4.26
C PHE A 113 -7.74 -19.16 3.69
N PRO A 114 -8.72 -19.54 4.52
CA PRO A 114 -9.75 -20.52 4.12
C PRO A 114 -10.66 -20.06 2.97
N ASN A 115 -10.75 -18.76 2.74
CA ASN A 115 -11.60 -18.16 1.72
C ASN A 115 -10.84 -17.73 0.44
N ASN A 116 -9.55 -18.03 0.37
CA ASN A 116 -8.72 -17.73 -0.80
C ASN A 116 -8.66 -18.93 -1.76
N PRO A 117 -8.37 -18.71 -3.04
CA PRO A 117 -8.19 -19.80 -3.98
C PRO A 117 -7.11 -20.77 -3.48
N PRO A 118 -7.38 -22.08 -3.39
CA PRO A 118 -6.41 -23.03 -2.87
C PRO A 118 -5.08 -23.00 -3.64
N GLY A 119 -3.97 -22.92 -2.91
CA GLY A 119 -2.62 -22.92 -3.48
C GLY A 119 -2.25 -21.65 -4.24
N VAL A 120 -2.92 -20.53 -3.96
CA VAL A 120 -2.63 -19.23 -4.53
C VAL A 120 -2.05 -18.32 -3.47
N ASP A 121 -0.86 -17.81 -3.73
CA ASP A 121 -0.19 -16.78 -2.93
C ASP A 121 -0.69 -15.39 -3.34
N THR A 122 -0.12 -14.34 -2.75
CA THR A 122 -0.43 -12.95 -3.10
C THR A 122 -0.30 -12.69 -4.59
N ARG A 123 -1.12 -11.78 -5.12
CA ARG A 123 -1.06 -11.32 -6.51
C ARG A 123 -0.82 -9.83 -6.58
N ILE A 124 -0.28 -9.38 -7.71
CA ILE A 124 -0.19 -7.96 -8.03
C ILE A 124 -0.77 -7.75 -9.41
N SER A 125 -1.81 -6.95 -9.51
CA SER A 125 -2.46 -6.55 -10.76
C SER A 125 -1.88 -5.27 -11.32
N ARG A 126 -1.85 -5.14 -12.65
CA ARG A 126 -1.61 -3.91 -13.38
C ARG A 126 -2.76 -3.62 -14.32
N LEU A 127 -3.44 -2.50 -14.13
CA LEU A 127 -4.64 -2.09 -14.84
C LEU A 127 -4.38 -0.80 -15.60
N ARG A 128 -4.66 -0.77 -16.91
CA ARG A 128 -4.67 0.46 -17.70
C ARG A 128 -6.09 0.98 -17.82
N ILE A 129 -6.31 2.19 -17.32
CA ILE A 129 -7.63 2.76 -17.11
C ILE A 129 -7.79 4.03 -17.94
N ASP A 130 -8.91 4.19 -18.61
CA ASP A 130 -9.32 5.44 -19.25
C ASP A 130 -9.72 6.46 -18.18
N ARG A 131 -9.21 7.69 -18.28
CA ARG A 131 -9.43 8.72 -17.27
C ARG A 131 -10.90 9.19 -17.22
N GLU A 132 -11.55 9.30 -18.35
CA GLU A 132 -12.91 9.91 -18.43
C GLU A 132 -13.99 8.91 -18.07
N THR A 133 -13.91 7.72 -18.62
CA THR A 133 -14.90 6.66 -18.41
C THR A 133 -14.63 5.81 -17.17
N ARG A 134 -13.36 5.80 -16.71
CA ARG A 134 -12.84 4.89 -15.68
C ARG A 134 -13.00 3.41 -16.03
N SER A 135 -13.06 3.11 -17.32
CA SER A 135 -13.06 1.74 -17.82
C SER A 135 -11.65 1.19 -17.98
N VAL A 136 -11.49 -0.10 -17.71
CA VAL A 136 -10.20 -0.82 -17.81
C VAL A 136 -10.05 -1.38 -19.22
N HIS A 137 -9.05 -0.89 -19.96
CA HIS A 137 -8.79 -1.31 -21.34
C HIS A 137 -7.77 -2.45 -21.44
N GLU A 138 -6.89 -2.56 -20.45
CA GLU A 138 -5.84 -3.58 -20.40
C GLU A 138 -5.59 -3.96 -18.94
N ALA A 139 -5.50 -5.24 -18.68
CA ALA A 139 -5.16 -5.73 -17.36
C ALA A 139 -4.28 -6.99 -17.45
N LYS A 140 -3.37 -7.14 -16.50
CA LYS A 140 -2.56 -8.35 -16.34
C LYS A 140 -2.05 -8.48 -14.90
N TYR A 141 -1.64 -9.66 -14.54
CA TYR A 141 -0.88 -9.89 -13.31
C TYR A 141 0.61 -9.63 -13.52
N LEU A 142 1.23 -8.91 -12.57
CA LEU A 142 2.68 -8.77 -12.41
C LEU A 142 3.23 -9.85 -11.48
N PHE A 143 2.42 -10.24 -10.46
CA PHE A 143 2.57 -11.43 -9.63
C PHE A 143 1.33 -12.30 -9.85
N THR A 144 1.56 -13.58 -10.05
CA THR A 144 0.52 -14.52 -10.49
C THR A 144 -0.11 -15.31 -9.34
N GLY A 145 0.51 -15.27 -8.16
CA GLY A 145 0.16 -16.06 -7.00
C GLY A 145 0.89 -17.40 -6.93
N LEU A 146 2.04 -17.51 -7.62
CA LEU A 146 2.92 -18.68 -7.61
C LEU A 146 4.37 -18.32 -7.22
N GLU A 147 4.61 -17.06 -6.89
CA GLU A 147 5.93 -16.54 -6.54
C GLU A 147 6.34 -16.87 -5.10
N GLY A 148 5.42 -17.36 -4.27
CA GLY A 148 5.69 -17.84 -2.91
C GLY A 148 5.51 -16.78 -1.81
N TYR A 149 5.11 -15.55 -2.15
CA TYR A 149 4.80 -14.51 -1.16
C TYR A 149 3.35 -14.60 -0.71
N GLU A 150 3.11 -14.28 0.57
CA GLU A 150 1.78 -14.24 1.15
C GLU A 150 1.45 -12.85 1.69
N ARG A 151 0.17 -12.43 1.56
CA ARG A 151 -0.37 -11.21 2.18
C ARG A 151 0.46 -9.96 1.89
N PHE A 152 0.53 -9.54 0.62
CA PHE A 152 0.94 -8.16 0.34
C PHE A 152 -0.23 -7.24 0.65
N CYS A 153 -0.12 -6.55 1.78
CA CYS A 153 -1.09 -5.55 2.21
C CYS A 153 -0.83 -4.21 1.52
N SER A 154 -0.49 -3.18 2.25
CA SER A 154 -0.31 -1.83 1.72
C SER A 154 0.86 -1.69 0.75
N ALA A 155 0.91 -0.58 0.04
CA ALA A 155 1.99 -0.32 -0.91
C ALA A 155 2.23 1.17 -1.16
N THR A 156 3.45 1.50 -1.56
CA THR A 156 3.82 2.84 -2.02
C THR A 156 4.36 2.82 -3.43
N LEU A 157 3.83 3.65 -4.32
CA LEU A 157 4.42 3.88 -5.64
C LEU A 157 5.21 5.19 -5.67
N ARG A 158 6.45 5.11 -6.20
CA ARG A 158 7.30 6.28 -6.36
C ARG A 158 7.95 6.35 -7.73
N ILE A 159 7.94 7.54 -8.34
CA ILE A 159 8.66 7.80 -9.58
C ILE A 159 10.11 8.16 -9.23
N VAL A 160 11.07 7.36 -9.70
CA VAL A 160 12.51 7.58 -9.53
C VAL A 160 13.20 7.51 -10.88
N GLY A 161 13.86 8.59 -11.30
CA GLY A 161 14.48 8.67 -12.62
C GLY A 161 13.51 8.45 -13.78
N GLY A 162 12.27 8.89 -13.64
CA GLY A 162 11.20 8.75 -14.63
C GLY A 162 10.58 7.33 -14.72
N LYS A 163 10.92 6.43 -13.80
CA LYS A 163 10.37 5.06 -13.75
C LYS A 163 9.52 4.89 -12.50
N PRO A 164 8.35 4.22 -12.60
CA PRO A 164 7.51 3.90 -11.45
C PRO A 164 8.07 2.68 -10.73
N PHE A 165 8.42 2.87 -9.46
CA PHE A 165 8.78 1.80 -8.54
C PHE A 165 7.68 1.60 -7.53
N TYR A 166 7.27 0.37 -7.35
CA TYR A 166 6.24 -0.09 -6.44
C TYR A 166 6.90 -0.84 -5.29
N PHE A 167 6.58 -0.46 -4.07
CA PHE A 167 7.13 -0.99 -2.83
C PHE A 167 5.98 -1.65 -2.08
N THR A 168 6.18 -2.88 -1.65
CA THR A 168 5.24 -3.62 -0.81
C THR A 168 6.01 -4.72 -0.07
N GLY A 169 5.38 -5.36 0.89
CA GLY A 169 6.01 -6.42 1.67
C GLY A 169 5.02 -7.48 2.10
N GLU A 170 5.57 -8.59 2.57
CA GLU A 170 4.85 -9.74 3.05
C GLU A 170 4.46 -9.51 4.51
N GLU A 171 3.17 -9.41 4.78
CA GLU A 171 2.63 -9.31 6.14
C GLU A 171 2.46 -10.70 6.78
N ALA A 172 3.34 -11.60 6.45
CA ALA A 172 3.32 -12.98 6.94
C ALA A 172 4.74 -13.42 7.33
N ILE A 173 4.84 -14.04 8.50
CA ILE A 173 6.09 -14.64 8.99
C ILE A 173 5.82 -16.09 9.43
N PRO A 174 6.83 -16.98 9.45
CA PRO A 174 6.66 -18.34 9.93
C PRO A 174 6.14 -18.35 11.37
N GLN A 175 5.07 -19.13 11.60
CA GLN A 175 4.50 -19.32 12.92
C GLN A 175 4.91 -20.70 13.47
N PRO A 176 5.25 -20.84 14.78
CA PRO A 176 5.80 -22.07 15.35
C PRO A 176 4.92 -23.32 15.20
N ASN A 177 3.62 -23.16 15.03
CA ASN A 177 2.65 -24.25 15.00
C ASN A 177 1.75 -24.28 13.75
N GLN A 178 2.14 -23.55 12.69
CA GLN A 178 1.42 -23.54 11.42
C GLN A 178 2.18 -24.37 10.37
N PRO A 179 1.49 -24.91 9.34
CA PRO A 179 2.15 -25.55 8.20
C PRO A 179 3.20 -24.60 7.60
N PRO A 180 4.10 -25.11 6.74
CA PRO A 180 5.25 -24.34 6.29
C PRO A 180 4.82 -22.92 5.97
N GLY A 181 5.37 -21.96 6.73
CA GLY A 181 5.06 -20.54 6.61
C GLY A 181 5.45 -19.97 5.25
N PRO A 182 5.32 -18.66 5.07
CA PRO A 182 5.66 -17.99 3.82
C PRO A 182 7.10 -18.30 3.44
N ALA A 183 7.33 -18.50 2.13
CA ALA A 183 8.63 -18.92 1.62
C ALA A 183 9.71 -17.81 1.74
N HIS A 184 9.28 -16.56 1.91
CA HIS A 184 10.14 -15.37 1.97
C HIS A 184 10.28 -14.76 3.36
N ASP A 185 9.69 -15.40 4.38
CA ASP A 185 9.89 -15.09 5.81
C ASP A 185 9.65 -13.61 6.16
N GLY A 186 8.59 -13.00 5.61
CA GLY A 186 8.27 -11.60 5.86
C GLY A 186 9.24 -10.64 5.15
N SER A 187 9.58 -10.90 3.91
CA SER A 187 10.40 -10.01 3.08
C SER A 187 9.56 -8.97 2.34
N SER A 188 10.17 -7.83 2.05
CA SER A 188 9.61 -6.82 1.15
C SER A 188 10.21 -6.91 -0.25
N ILE A 189 9.55 -6.26 -1.22
CA ILE A 189 10.01 -6.16 -2.61
C ILE A 189 9.99 -4.72 -3.12
N VAL A 190 10.87 -4.44 -4.07
CA VAL A 190 10.83 -3.23 -4.88
C VAL A 190 10.71 -3.63 -6.35
N MET A 191 9.59 -3.30 -6.96
CA MET A 191 9.26 -3.69 -8.32
C MET A 191 9.19 -2.48 -9.26
N ASN A 192 9.73 -2.62 -10.46
CA ASN A 192 9.44 -1.70 -11.55
C ASN A 192 8.03 -2.00 -12.10
N ALA A 193 7.08 -1.10 -11.87
CA ALA A 193 5.67 -1.30 -12.20
C ALA A 193 5.37 -1.37 -13.71
N GLU A 194 6.27 -0.87 -14.58
CA GLU A 194 6.11 -1.00 -16.04
C GLU A 194 6.47 -2.40 -16.52
N THR A 195 7.52 -3.01 -15.94
CA THR A 195 8.10 -4.26 -16.43
C THR A 195 7.74 -5.49 -15.61
N GLY A 196 7.35 -5.31 -14.34
CA GLY A 196 7.16 -6.38 -13.37
C GLY A 196 8.47 -6.95 -12.79
N ARG A 197 9.64 -6.42 -13.21
CA ARG A 197 10.92 -6.84 -12.61
C ARG A 197 11.05 -6.33 -11.20
N TYR A 198 11.36 -7.20 -10.26
CA TYR A 198 11.49 -6.86 -8.84
C TYR A 198 12.82 -7.29 -8.25
N VAL A 199 13.11 -6.76 -7.10
CA VAL A 199 14.21 -7.13 -6.22
C VAL A 199 13.60 -7.38 -4.85
N GLU A 200 13.87 -8.54 -4.28
CA GLU A 200 13.59 -8.82 -2.88
C GLU A 200 14.52 -8.01 -1.98
N THR A 201 13.97 -7.40 -0.95
CA THR A 201 14.69 -6.49 -0.06
C THR A 201 14.71 -6.98 1.39
N ALA A 202 15.09 -8.24 1.59
CA ALA A 202 15.24 -8.88 2.90
C ALA A 202 16.07 -8.05 3.91
N HIS A 203 17.02 -7.25 3.40
CA HIS A 203 17.83 -6.33 4.21
C HIS A 203 17.04 -5.12 4.78
N PHE A 204 15.78 -4.92 4.39
CA PHE A 204 14.87 -3.98 5.07
C PHE A 204 14.29 -4.57 6.37
N GLY A 205 14.58 -5.82 6.66
CA GLY A 205 14.14 -6.62 7.80
C GLY A 205 13.17 -7.72 7.39
N HIS A 206 13.18 -8.84 8.11
CA HIS A 206 12.15 -9.87 8.04
C HIS A 206 11.14 -9.59 9.14
N LEU A 207 9.96 -9.11 8.79
CA LEU A 207 8.89 -8.70 9.70
C LEU A 207 7.53 -8.82 9.00
N GLN A 208 6.46 -8.61 9.71
CA GLN A 208 5.14 -8.48 9.11
C GLN A 208 5.04 -7.09 8.47
N HIS A 209 5.49 -7.02 7.19
CA HIS A 209 5.51 -5.75 6.47
C HIS A 209 4.12 -5.31 6.10
N GLU A 210 3.69 -4.17 6.64
CA GLU A 210 2.50 -3.51 6.14
C GLU A 210 2.85 -2.61 4.94
N ASN A 211 3.76 -1.64 5.12
CA ASN A 211 4.20 -0.78 4.02
C ASN A 211 5.71 -0.53 4.03
N VAL A 212 6.24 -0.15 2.86
CA VAL A 212 7.60 0.39 2.68
C VAL A 212 7.51 1.75 1.98
N VAL A 213 7.80 2.83 2.71
CA VAL A 213 7.70 4.21 2.21
C VAL A 213 9.08 4.78 1.88
N PRO A 214 9.42 4.96 0.58
CA PRO A 214 10.70 5.53 0.19
C PRO A 214 10.69 7.06 0.28
N LEU A 215 11.63 7.63 1.04
CA LEU A 215 11.81 9.07 1.24
C LEU A 215 13.16 9.52 0.66
N LYS A 216 13.16 10.66 -0.05
CA LYS A 216 14.38 11.29 -0.56
C LYS A 216 14.74 12.51 0.29
N LEU A 217 15.59 12.32 1.26
CA LEU A 217 16.19 13.35 2.10
C LEU A 217 17.63 13.64 1.65
N SER A 218 18.57 14.00 2.56
CA SER A 218 20.01 14.01 2.26
C SER A 218 20.52 12.61 1.88
N LYS A 219 19.88 11.58 2.39
CA LYS A 219 20.01 10.17 1.99
C LYS A 219 18.65 9.63 1.56
N TRP A 220 18.61 8.42 1.06
CA TRP A 220 17.38 7.65 0.91
C TRP A 220 17.04 6.96 2.24
N VAL A 221 15.78 7.05 2.63
CA VAL A 221 15.20 6.35 3.78
C VAL A 221 14.07 5.48 3.24
N PHE A 222 14.13 4.19 3.49
CA PHE A 222 13.06 3.24 3.22
C PHE A 222 12.45 2.92 4.58
N LEU A 223 11.38 3.65 4.90
CA LEU A 223 10.67 3.50 6.17
C LEU A 223 9.76 2.29 6.07
N THR A 224 9.76 1.44 7.09
CA THR A 224 9.00 0.19 7.12
C THR A 224 8.15 0.12 8.37
N THR A 225 6.89 -0.18 8.21
CA THR A 225 5.92 -0.43 9.28
C THR A 225 5.82 -1.94 9.55
N ASP A 226 5.69 -2.30 10.83
CA ASP A 226 5.63 -3.67 11.33
C ASP A 226 4.27 -3.91 11.96
N ASP A 227 3.37 -4.57 11.24
CA ASP A 227 2.07 -4.98 11.78
C ASP A 227 2.14 -6.35 12.45
N ASP A 228 2.68 -6.37 13.65
CA ASP A 228 2.70 -7.60 14.43
C ASP A 228 1.43 -7.80 15.26
N PHE A 229 0.48 -8.56 14.75
CA PHE A 229 -0.76 -8.89 15.45
C PHE A 229 -0.62 -10.03 16.48
N ARG A 230 0.58 -10.61 16.69
CA ARG A 230 0.79 -11.66 17.70
C ARG A 230 0.65 -11.10 19.11
N ALA A 231 -0.10 -11.80 19.96
CA ALA A 231 -0.33 -11.39 21.34
C ALA A 231 1.00 -11.18 22.10
N GLY A 232 1.14 -10.01 22.74
CA GLY A 232 2.30 -9.67 23.58
C GLY A 232 3.58 -9.29 22.82
N GLN A 233 3.62 -9.41 21.49
CA GLN A 233 4.74 -8.93 20.70
C GLN A 233 4.62 -7.43 20.43
N PRO A 234 5.71 -6.66 20.55
CA PRO A 234 5.72 -5.25 20.15
C PRO A 234 5.87 -5.12 18.62
N ALA A 235 5.28 -4.07 18.07
CA ALA A 235 5.61 -3.55 16.76
C ALA A 235 6.70 -2.48 16.87
N TYR A 236 7.55 -2.36 15.85
CA TYR A 236 8.60 -1.37 15.79
C TYR A 236 8.63 -0.64 14.46
N LEU A 237 9.10 0.60 14.46
CA LEU A 237 9.28 1.39 13.25
C LEU A 237 10.73 1.27 12.77
N TYR A 238 10.91 0.66 11.62
CA TYR A 238 12.23 0.43 11.03
C TYR A 238 12.50 1.39 9.86
N ALA A 239 13.77 1.60 9.55
CA ALA A 239 14.19 2.37 8.39
C ALA A 239 15.51 1.84 7.84
N TYR A 240 15.56 1.48 6.57
CA TYR A 240 16.82 1.24 5.88
C TYR A 240 17.34 2.55 5.28
N ILE A 241 18.51 3.02 5.73
CA ILE A 241 19.04 4.34 5.36
C ILE A 241 20.27 4.16 4.47
N ALA A 242 20.20 4.65 3.22
CA ALA A 242 21.21 4.45 2.19
C ALA A 242 21.61 5.75 1.48
N PRO A 243 22.86 5.90 1.02
CA PRO A 243 23.32 7.10 0.31
C PRO A 243 22.67 7.26 -1.07
N SER A 244 22.24 6.18 -1.71
CA SER A 244 21.63 6.19 -3.04
C SER A 244 20.43 5.23 -3.12
N PHE A 245 19.48 5.53 -4.02
CA PHE A 245 18.35 4.65 -4.29
C PHE A 245 18.80 3.25 -4.71
N LYS A 246 19.67 3.18 -5.72
CA LYS A 246 20.17 1.91 -6.25
C LYS A 246 20.94 1.11 -5.19
N GLY A 247 21.77 1.78 -4.39
CA GLY A 247 22.52 1.16 -3.30
C GLY A 247 21.62 0.61 -2.21
N GLY A 248 20.56 1.36 -1.85
CA GLY A 248 19.55 0.94 -0.88
C GLY A 248 18.74 -0.26 -1.36
N VAL A 249 18.14 -0.18 -2.55
CA VAL A 249 17.34 -1.28 -3.11
C VAL A 249 18.15 -2.56 -3.30
N SER A 250 19.44 -2.46 -3.64
CA SER A 250 20.30 -3.64 -3.83
C SER A 250 20.92 -4.18 -2.53
N GLY A 251 20.72 -3.53 -1.39
CA GLY A 251 21.36 -3.88 -0.13
C GLY A 251 22.89 -3.65 -0.06
N LYS A 252 23.48 -3.10 -1.15
CA LYS A 252 24.93 -2.91 -1.24
C LYS A 252 25.45 -1.71 -0.43
N GLN A 253 24.57 -0.79 -0.09
CA GLN A 253 24.89 0.43 0.64
C GLN A 253 23.75 0.76 1.58
N GLY A 254 24.07 1.10 2.81
CA GLY A 254 23.10 1.46 3.82
C GLY A 254 23.16 0.54 5.03
N ALA A 255 22.22 0.72 5.94
CA ALA A 255 22.02 -0.13 7.10
C ALA A 255 20.59 -0.02 7.61
N LEU A 256 20.10 -1.08 8.24
CA LEU A 256 18.82 -1.11 8.92
C LEU A 256 18.92 -0.41 10.27
N HIS A 257 17.90 0.35 10.62
CA HIS A 257 17.77 1.11 11.86
C HIS A 257 16.39 0.89 12.47
N VAL A 258 16.26 1.11 13.76
CA VAL A 258 14.99 1.16 14.48
C VAL A 258 14.83 2.51 15.18
N TRP A 259 13.62 3.06 15.22
CA TRP A 259 13.35 4.34 15.87
C TRP A 259 13.31 4.21 17.39
N LYS A 260 13.98 5.16 18.08
CA LYS A 260 14.06 5.26 19.53
C LYS A 260 13.86 6.70 19.97
N ALA A 261 13.08 6.95 21.03
CA ALA A 261 12.98 8.25 21.65
C ALA A 261 14.28 8.62 22.37
N ASP A 262 14.60 9.93 22.41
CA ASP A 262 15.79 10.44 23.11
C ASP A 262 15.61 10.36 24.63
N SER A 263 14.38 10.60 25.12
CA SER A 263 14.06 10.45 26.55
C SER A 263 13.88 8.98 26.92
N PRO A 264 14.58 8.49 27.97
CA PRO A 264 14.42 7.12 28.44
C PRO A 264 13.06 6.82 29.08
N SER A 265 12.25 7.86 29.38
CA SER A 265 10.88 7.71 29.87
C SER A 265 9.86 7.48 28.76
N GLU A 266 10.21 7.82 27.51
CA GLU A 266 9.36 7.66 26.33
C GLU A 266 9.65 6.30 25.69
N THR A 267 8.96 5.26 26.17
CA THR A 267 9.26 3.87 25.80
C THR A 267 8.27 3.25 24.82
N GLY A 268 7.15 3.91 24.56
CA GLY A 268 6.14 3.38 23.65
C GLY A 268 4.78 4.08 23.78
N ASN A 269 3.78 3.50 23.16
CA ASN A 269 2.40 3.98 23.15
C ASN A 269 1.85 4.31 24.54
N ALA A 270 2.23 3.53 25.55
CA ALA A 270 1.78 3.71 26.93
C ALA A 270 2.26 5.03 27.57
N THR A 271 3.36 5.61 27.07
CA THR A 271 3.93 6.86 27.58
C THR A 271 3.64 8.06 26.70
N ALA A 272 3.24 7.85 25.44
CA ALA A 272 3.00 8.91 24.48
C ALA A 272 1.70 9.67 24.78
N THR A 273 1.77 11.00 24.76
CA THR A 273 0.62 11.90 24.97
C THR A 273 0.24 12.58 23.65
N LYS A 274 -1.06 12.61 23.34
CA LYS A 274 -1.57 13.30 22.15
C LYS A 274 -1.14 14.77 22.13
N GLY A 275 -0.59 15.20 21.02
CA GLY A 275 -0.16 16.59 20.79
C GLY A 275 1.27 16.89 21.23
N GLU A 276 1.88 16.08 22.08
CA GLU A 276 3.26 16.23 22.49
C GLU A 276 4.23 15.74 21.41
N SER A 277 5.39 16.37 21.34
CA SER A 277 6.46 16.03 20.42
C SER A 277 7.50 15.19 21.14
N ILE A 278 7.81 14.02 20.61
CA ILE A 278 8.80 13.07 21.13
C ILE A 278 10.01 13.11 20.20
N PRO A 279 11.10 13.85 20.54
CA PRO A 279 12.34 13.79 19.80
C PRO A 279 12.95 12.40 19.87
N GLY A 280 13.60 11.97 18.80
CA GLY A 280 14.24 10.67 18.76
C GLY A 280 15.12 10.48 17.54
N HIS A 281 15.70 9.31 17.45
CA HIS A 281 16.59 8.97 16.36
C HIS A 281 16.51 7.50 15.98
N PHE A 282 16.84 7.21 14.74
CA PHE A 282 17.00 5.86 14.23
C PHE A 282 18.38 5.32 14.59
N VAL A 283 18.42 4.27 15.41
CA VAL A 283 19.65 3.60 15.85
C VAL A 283 19.95 2.37 14.98
N PRO A 284 21.22 2.15 14.57
CA PRO A 284 21.54 1.04 13.69
C PRO A 284 21.36 -0.32 14.39
N LEU A 285 20.83 -1.28 13.64
CA LEU A 285 20.70 -2.69 14.01
C LEU A 285 21.76 -3.51 13.26
N THR A 286 23.02 -3.32 13.65
CA THR A 286 24.14 -4.07 13.05
C THR A 286 23.96 -5.58 13.23
N GLN A 287 24.15 -6.33 12.15
CA GLN A 287 24.01 -7.79 12.06
C GLN A 287 22.58 -8.34 12.16
N ALA A 288 21.57 -7.47 12.09
CA ALA A 288 20.17 -7.90 12.13
C ALA A 288 19.41 -7.72 10.80
N GLU A 289 20.07 -7.19 9.75
CA GLU A 289 19.43 -6.87 8.47
C GLU A 289 18.83 -8.10 7.74
N ASN A 290 19.32 -9.30 8.02
CA ASN A 290 18.79 -10.54 7.45
C ASN A 290 18.40 -11.54 8.55
N ALA A 291 18.17 -11.04 9.77
CA ALA A 291 17.72 -11.86 10.87
C ALA A 291 16.21 -12.12 10.74
N ASN A 292 15.75 -13.27 11.21
CA ASN A 292 14.32 -13.53 11.31
C ASN A 292 13.64 -12.54 12.28
N ASP A 293 12.33 -12.41 12.19
CA ASP A 293 11.54 -11.45 12.97
C ASP A 293 11.84 -11.48 14.49
N ASN A 294 11.89 -12.64 15.11
CA ASN A 294 12.14 -12.73 16.55
C ASN A 294 13.52 -12.17 16.94
N THR A 295 14.55 -12.44 16.14
CA THR A 295 15.93 -11.93 16.36
C THR A 295 15.97 -10.42 16.12
N LEU A 296 15.28 -9.94 15.08
CA LEU A 296 15.16 -8.52 14.75
C LEU A 296 14.49 -7.75 15.91
N LYS A 297 13.37 -8.26 16.43
CA LYS A 297 12.65 -7.66 17.56
C LYS A 297 13.44 -7.69 18.86
N ALA A 298 14.18 -8.78 19.12
CA ALA A 298 15.07 -8.84 20.26
C ALA A 298 16.18 -7.77 20.17
N ALA A 299 16.76 -7.57 18.99
CA ALA A 299 17.77 -6.53 18.76
C ALA A 299 17.18 -5.11 18.93
N ALA A 300 15.96 -4.85 18.43
CA ALA A 300 15.24 -3.59 18.62
C ALA A 300 14.97 -3.31 20.10
N THR A 301 14.46 -4.31 20.83
CA THR A 301 14.23 -4.24 22.29
C THR A 301 15.53 -3.92 23.05
N ALA A 302 16.64 -4.57 22.73
CA ALA A 302 17.94 -4.34 23.36
C ALA A 302 18.48 -2.91 23.11
N LYS A 303 18.09 -2.26 22.01
CA LYS A 303 18.40 -0.85 21.73
C LYS A 303 17.49 0.12 22.49
N GLY A 304 16.44 -0.35 23.15
CA GLY A 304 15.41 0.49 23.79
C GLY A 304 14.55 1.22 22.75
N ALA A 305 14.21 0.54 21.66
CA ALA A 305 13.32 1.07 20.63
C ALA A 305 11.93 1.40 21.21
N PHE A 306 11.29 2.42 20.65
CA PHE A 306 9.94 2.81 21.01
C PHE A 306 8.93 1.75 20.53
N ARG A 307 8.06 1.31 21.42
CA ARG A 307 7.12 0.21 21.20
C ARG A 307 5.77 0.74 20.74
N PHE A 308 5.38 0.34 19.56
CA PHE A 308 4.02 0.50 19.03
C PHE A 308 3.20 -0.77 19.27
N ASP A 309 1.91 -0.71 18.99
CA ASP A 309 1.02 -1.87 19.12
C ASP A 309 0.96 -2.66 17.81
N ARG A 310 0.45 -2.05 16.72
CA ARG A 310 0.35 -2.59 15.36
C ARG A 310 0.52 -1.45 14.37
N LEU A 311 1.67 -1.36 13.73
CA LEU A 311 1.94 -0.32 12.73
C LEU A 311 1.45 -0.78 11.37
N GLU A 312 0.33 -0.21 10.97
CA GLU A 312 -0.25 -0.37 9.66
C GLU A 312 0.40 0.57 8.63
N ASP A 313 -0.38 1.16 7.75
CA ASP A 313 0.13 1.97 6.66
C ASP A 313 0.86 3.25 7.10
N ALA A 314 1.65 3.78 6.20
CA ALA A 314 2.34 5.06 6.36
C ALA A 314 2.26 5.91 5.09
N ALA A 315 1.79 7.15 5.24
CA ALA A 315 1.56 8.10 4.17
C ALA A 315 2.57 9.25 4.19
N ARG A 316 3.22 9.51 3.05
CA ARG A 316 4.13 10.64 2.90
C ARG A 316 3.36 11.91 2.54
N LEU A 317 3.63 13.05 3.22
CA LEU A 317 3.02 14.32 2.86
C LEU A 317 3.57 14.82 1.50
N PRO A 318 2.74 15.01 0.47
CA PRO A 318 3.18 15.58 -0.81
C PRO A 318 3.84 16.95 -0.65
N GLY A 319 4.96 17.16 -1.34
CA GLY A 319 5.74 18.40 -1.25
C GLY A 319 6.59 18.57 0.02
N ARG A 320 6.44 17.70 1.02
CA ARG A 320 7.26 17.69 2.24
C ARG A 320 7.81 16.30 2.53
N GLU A 321 8.83 15.91 1.80
CA GLU A 321 9.49 14.58 1.85
C GLU A 321 9.88 14.10 3.25
N SER A 322 10.04 15.03 4.20
CA SER A 322 10.45 14.73 5.57
C SER A 322 9.30 14.46 6.52
N ARG A 323 8.05 14.53 6.08
CA ARG A 323 6.88 14.24 6.92
C ARG A 323 6.15 13.01 6.44
N VAL A 324 5.91 12.10 7.39
CA VAL A 324 5.14 10.87 7.20
C VAL A 324 4.07 10.80 8.28
N PHE A 325 2.90 10.31 7.94
CA PHE A 325 1.86 9.89 8.87
C PHE A 325 1.88 8.37 8.98
N ILE A 326 1.57 7.83 10.14
CA ILE A 326 1.67 6.39 10.43
C ILE A 326 0.43 5.99 11.23
N ALA A 327 -0.28 4.96 10.78
CA ALA A 327 -1.35 4.33 11.52
C ALA A 327 -0.77 3.34 12.53
N ASP A 328 -1.36 3.30 13.71
CA ASP A 328 -1.20 2.26 14.70
C ASP A 328 -2.61 1.79 15.06
N THR A 329 -3.04 0.69 14.46
CA THR A 329 -4.43 0.21 14.54
C THR A 329 -4.83 -0.21 15.95
N GLY A 330 -3.83 -0.45 16.80
CA GLY A 330 -4.03 -0.84 18.18
C GLY A 330 -4.07 -2.35 18.38
N LYS A 331 -3.88 -2.76 19.62
CA LYS A 331 -3.88 -4.18 20.02
C LYS A 331 -4.54 -4.35 21.38
N PRO A 332 -5.70 -5.02 21.45
CA PRO A 332 -6.31 -5.33 22.74
C PRO A 332 -5.37 -6.16 23.65
N PRO A 333 -5.40 -5.97 24.99
CA PRO A 333 -6.25 -5.01 25.72
C PRO A 333 -5.62 -3.63 25.92
N ALA A 334 -4.37 -3.39 25.49
CA ALA A 334 -3.65 -2.15 25.78
C ALA A 334 -4.18 -0.94 25.00
N THR A 335 -4.46 -1.15 23.71
CA THR A 335 -5.01 -0.16 22.79
C THR A 335 -6.15 -0.79 22.02
N LEU A 336 -7.33 -0.22 22.11
CA LEU A 336 -8.53 -0.81 21.51
C LEU A 336 -8.88 -0.17 20.16
N ARG A 337 -8.77 1.17 20.05
CA ARG A 337 -9.26 1.94 18.90
C ARG A 337 -8.16 2.52 18.03
N GLY A 338 -6.92 2.46 18.49
CA GLY A 338 -5.76 2.87 17.70
C GLY A 338 -5.44 4.35 17.72
N ARG A 339 -4.39 4.70 16.98
CA ARG A 339 -3.76 6.03 16.94
C ARG A 339 -3.26 6.38 15.56
N VAL A 340 -3.03 7.67 15.33
CA VAL A 340 -2.28 8.14 14.16
C VAL A 340 -1.14 9.03 14.61
N TYR A 341 0.04 8.74 14.12
CA TYR A 341 1.26 9.49 14.37
C TYR A 341 1.69 10.34 13.17
N GLN A 342 2.35 11.44 13.45
CA GLN A 342 3.13 12.22 12.49
C GLN A 342 4.61 12.07 12.85
N LEU A 343 5.44 11.70 11.89
CA LEU A 343 6.89 11.61 12.00
C LEU A 343 7.55 12.67 11.11
N ASP A 344 8.30 13.57 11.71
CA ASP A 344 9.05 14.62 11.01
C ASP A 344 10.54 14.33 11.06
N PHE A 345 11.11 13.93 9.92
CA PHE A 345 12.55 13.71 9.77
C PHE A 345 13.33 15.01 9.66
N ASN A 346 14.52 15.04 10.23
CA ASN A 346 15.51 16.07 9.90
C ASN A 346 16.06 15.82 8.48
N LYS A 347 15.83 16.74 7.55
CA LYS A 347 16.22 16.58 6.14
C LYS A 347 17.71 16.37 5.94
N ASN A 348 18.55 16.99 6.76
CA ASN A 348 20.01 16.95 6.67
C ASN A 348 20.61 15.79 7.45
N HIS A 349 19.91 15.33 8.49
CA HIS A 349 20.31 14.24 9.38
C HIS A 349 19.17 13.21 9.45
N PRO A 350 18.98 12.37 8.43
CA PRO A 350 17.80 11.49 8.29
C PRO A 350 17.72 10.37 9.34
N THR A 351 18.70 10.24 10.21
CA THR A 351 18.58 9.41 11.41
C THR A 351 17.86 10.12 12.56
N GLN A 352 17.66 11.44 12.51
CA GLN A 352 16.94 12.21 13.52
C GLN A 352 15.49 12.43 13.05
N ALA A 353 14.54 12.19 13.94
CA ALA A 353 13.12 12.42 13.67
C ALA A 353 12.37 12.77 14.95
N THR A 354 11.27 13.50 14.82
CA THR A 354 10.35 13.80 15.92
C THR A 354 9.02 13.13 15.64
N LEU A 355 8.56 12.30 16.57
CA LEU A 355 7.25 11.65 16.55
C LEU A 355 6.24 12.52 17.30
N LYS A 356 5.00 12.55 16.82
CA LYS A 356 3.89 13.24 17.48
C LYS A 356 2.61 12.45 17.24
N MET A 357 1.92 12.06 18.30
CA MET A 357 0.57 11.52 18.20
C MET A 357 -0.40 12.63 17.83
N ILE A 358 -1.07 12.53 16.69
CA ILE A 358 -2.02 13.55 16.19
C ILE A 358 -3.48 13.15 16.40
N LEU A 359 -3.78 11.84 16.41
CA LEU A 359 -5.10 11.30 16.73
C LEU A 359 -4.94 10.15 17.73
N ASN A 360 -5.90 10.03 18.66
CA ASN A 360 -5.96 8.95 19.65
C ASN A 360 -7.42 8.52 19.86
N GLY A 361 -7.76 7.30 19.49
CA GLY A 361 -9.09 6.73 19.65
C GLY A 361 -9.42 6.29 21.08
N ASP A 362 -8.43 6.10 21.93
CA ASP A 362 -8.58 5.49 23.26
C ASP A 362 -8.60 6.49 24.44
N ALA A 363 -8.35 7.76 24.20
CA ALA A 363 -8.35 8.76 25.28
C ALA A 363 -9.78 9.09 25.76
N PRO A 364 -9.95 9.61 27.00
CA PRO A 364 -11.26 10.08 27.48
C PRO A 364 -11.91 11.12 26.56
N ASP A 365 -11.09 12.01 25.95
CA ASP A 365 -11.49 12.94 24.89
C ASP A 365 -11.06 12.41 23.53
N SER A 366 -11.43 11.17 23.23
CA SER A 366 -10.96 10.44 22.07
C SER A 366 -11.42 11.08 20.76
N ASP A 367 -10.53 11.03 19.77
CA ASP A 367 -10.90 11.26 18.38
C ASP A 367 -11.85 10.14 17.92
N ASP A 368 -12.75 10.47 17.01
CA ASP A 368 -13.66 9.47 16.43
C ASP A 368 -12.97 8.66 15.33
N ILE A 369 -11.95 7.88 15.73
CA ILE A 369 -11.27 6.88 14.91
C ILE A 369 -11.39 5.50 15.56
N VAL A 370 -11.43 4.47 14.73
CA VAL A 370 -11.43 3.07 15.18
C VAL A 370 -10.59 2.24 14.23
N ASN A 371 -9.50 1.68 14.77
CA ASN A 371 -8.58 0.82 14.04
C ASN A 371 -8.17 1.44 12.67
N PRO A 372 -7.43 2.57 12.69
CA PRO A 372 -6.90 3.17 11.48
C PRO A 372 -5.92 2.22 10.82
N ASP A 373 -6.08 2.03 9.54
CA ASP A 373 -5.35 1.08 8.73
C ASP A 373 -4.67 1.80 7.55
N ASN A 374 -5.22 1.72 6.34
CA ASN A 374 -4.62 2.35 5.17
C ASN A 374 -4.80 3.87 5.14
N MET A 375 -3.81 4.56 4.62
CA MET A 375 -3.78 6.02 4.59
C MET A 375 -3.08 6.56 3.34
N ASP A 376 -3.53 7.71 2.86
CA ASP A 376 -2.68 8.57 2.02
C ASP A 376 -2.98 10.04 2.26
N ALA A 377 -2.01 10.89 1.96
CA ALA A 377 -2.06 12.31 2.22
C ALA A 377 -2.12 13.14 0.94
N SER A 378 -2.96 14.16 0.97
CA SER A 378 -2.85 15.30 0.08
C SER A 378 -2.03 16.42 0.74
N ASP A 379 -1.93 17.58 0.08
CA ASP A 379 -1.36 18.79 0.69
C ASP A 379 -2.29 19.45 1.72
N ARG A 380 -3.55 18.98 1.86
CA ARG A 380 -4.57 19.54 2.75
C ARG A 380 -5.09 18.60 3.80
N VAL A 381 -5.18 17.32 3.47
CA VAL A 381 -5.81 16.32 4.32
C VAL A 381 -5.03 15.02 4.36
N LEU A 382 -5.21 14.27 5.43
CA LEU A 382 -4.91 12.85 5.51
C LEU A 382 -6.24 12.11 5.35
N MET A 383 -6.32 11.19 4.39
CA MET A 383 -7.38 10.19 4.32
C MET A 383 -6.96 8.99 5.13
N ILE A 384 -7.87 8.48 5.95
CA ILE A 384 -7.65 7.36 6.86
C ILE A 384 -8.78 6.37 6.63
N GLN A 385 -8.45 5.12 6.41
CA GLN A 385 -9.40 4.03 6.30
C GLN A 385 -9.42 3.24 7.61
N GLU A 386 -10.57 2.68 7.94
CA GLU A 386 -10.74 1.85 9.14
C GLU A 386 -10.88 0.39 8.73
N ASP A 387 -10.17 -0.51 9.44
CA ASP A 387 -10.48 -1.94 9.52
C ASP A 387 -10.85 -2.33 10.95
N ARG A 388 -12.14 -2.36 11.22
CA ARG A 388 -12.65 -2.56 12.57
C ARG A 388 -12.46 -3.98 13.06
N GLU A 389 -11.73 -4.12 14.13
CA GLU A 389 -11.61 -5.35 14.90
C GLU A 389 -12.99 -5.89 15.35
N ALA A 390 -13.05 -7.19 15.62
CA ALA A 390 -14.28 -7.91 15.93
C ALA A 390 -15.17 -7.24 17.00
N ALA A 391 -14.57 -6.52 17.96
CA ALA A 391 -15.28 -5.81 19.02
C ALA A 391 -16.10 -4.60 18.51
N PHE A 392 -15.73 -4.03 17.35
CA PHE A 392 -16.33 -2.81 16.81
C PHE A 392 -17.11 -3.01 15.51
N ARG A 393 -17.24 -4.25 15.03
CA ARG A 393 -17.90 -4.58 13.74
C ARG A 393 -19.42 -4.35 13.69
N ASP A 394 -20.04 -3.88 14.78
CA ASP A 394 -21.45 -3.47 14.77
C ASP A 394 -21.67 -2.12 14.07
N GLU A 395 -20.58 -1.40 13.75
CA GLU A 395 -20.58 -0.20 12.96
C GLU A 395 -19.79 -0.41 11.65
N TYR A 396 -20.07 0.43 10.64
CA TYR A 396 -19.41 0.36 9.34
C TYR A 396 -17.96 0.88 9.41
N ASN A 397 -17.06 0.25 8.68
CA ASN A 397 -15.75 0.79 8.36
C ASN A 397 -15.90 2.06 7.52
N ARG A 398 -15.11 3.08 7.84
CA ARG A 398 -15.24 4.43 7.28
C ARG A 398 -13.96 4.85 6.55
N VAL A 399 -14.12 5.77 5.61
CA VAL A 399 -13.05 6.62 5.09
C VAL A 399 -13.17 7.97 5.78
N LEU A 400 -12.18 8.33 6.55
CA LEU A 400 -12.11 9.57 7.33
C LEU A 400 -11.20 10.58 6.64
N GLU A 401 -11.57 11.86 6.70
CA GLU A 401 -10.75 13.00 6.29
C GLU A 401 -10.29 13.75 7.54
N TYR A 402 -8.97 13.80 7.77
CA TYR A 402 -8.34 14.65 8.77
C TYR A 402 -7.73 15.87 8.10
N ARG A 403 -8.25 17.07 8.41
CA ARG A 403 -7.82 18.32 7.78
C ARG A 403 -6.66 18.96 8.55
N PHE A 404 -5.55 19.22 7.88
CA PHE A 404 -4.33 19.76 8.51
C PHE A 404 -4.47 21.19 9.02
N SER A 405 -5.37 22.02 8.45
CA SER A 405 -5.48 23.44 8.81
C SER A 405 -6.13 23.69 10.16
N ASP A 406 -7.05 22.85 10.58
CA ASP A 406 -7.89 23.00 11.77
C ASP A 406 -8.01 21.74 12.62
N GLY A 407 -7.40 20.62 12.21
CA GLY A 407 -7.46 19.33 12.90
C GLY A 407 -8.84 18.66 12.85
N ARG A 408 -9.74 19.11 11.97
CA ARG A 408 -11.08 18.55 11.88
C ARG A 408 -11.03 17.14 11.28
N LEU A 409 -11.66 16.19 11.95
CA LEU A 409 -11.89 14.82 11.50
C LEU A 409 -13.36 14.67 11.09
N ARG A 410 -13.62 14.02 9.94
CA ARG A 410 -14.98 13.70 9.47
C ARG A 410 -15.01 12.45 8.63
N SER A 411 -16.09 11.68 8.69
CA SER A 411 -16.35 10.60 7.74
C SER A 411 -16.77 11.20 6.39
N VAL A 412 -16.12 10.76 5.30
CA VAL A 412 -16.47 11.16 3.92
C VAL A 412 -17.12 10.02 3.15
N ALA A 413 -16.82 8.77 3.52
CA ALA A 413 -17.46 7.59 2.97
C ALA A 413 -17.49 6.46 4.01
N ARG A 414 -18.26 5.42 3.75
CA ARG A 414 -18.28 4.19 4.54
C ARG A 414 -18.52 2.99 3.65
N VAL A 415 -18.10 1.82 4.09
CA VAL A 415 -18.41 0.57 3.38
C VAL A 415 -19.92 0.33 3.33
N ASN A 416 -20.37 -0.36 2.30
CA ASN A 416 -21.79 -0.62 2.05
C ASN A 416 -22.15 -2.08 2.39
N THR A 417 -21.57 -2.62 3.45
CA THR A 417 -21.97 -3.94 3.96
C THR A 417 -23.41 -3.87 4.41
N THR A 418 -24.26 -4.77 3.92
CA THR A 418 -25.62 -4.90 4.42
C THR A 418 -25.71 -6.21 5.21
N PRO A 419 -25.61 -6.17 6.53
CA PRO A 419 -25.72 -7.36 7.35
C PRO A 419 -27.16 -7.85 7.42
N GLY A 420 -27.34 -9.13 7.33
CA GLY A 420 -28.62 -9.78 7.56
C GLY A 420 -29.72 -9.43 6.58
N THR A 421 -30.53 -10.36 6.31
CA THR A 421 -31.65 -10.33 5.38
C THR A 421 -32.76 -9.32 5.70
N PRO A 422 -33.49 -8.89 4.69
CA PRO A 422 -33.32 -9.41 3.35
C PRO A 422 -32.10 -8.79 2.70
N PRO A 423 -31.34 -9.56 1.93
CA PRO A 423 -30.28 -8.99 1.09
C PRO A 423 -30.91 -8.15 -0.04
N GLY A 424 -31.81 -7.25 0.31
CA GLY A 424 -32.61 -6.49 -0.65
C GLY A 424 -31.87 -5.33 -1.28
N THR A 425 -30.62 -5.09 -0.89
CA THR A 425 -29.83 -3.97 -1.41
C THR A 425 -28.44 -4.36 -1.87
N MET A 426 -27.91 -5.52 -1.45
CA MET A 426 -26.63 -6.04 -1.91
C MET A 426 -26.85 -7.30 -2.72
N THR A 427 -26.33 -7.32 -3.95
CA THR A 427 -26.35 -8.50 -4.82
C THR A 427 -25.27 -9.52 -4.44
N GLU A 428 -24.37 -9.13 -3.56
CA GLU A 428 -23.23 -9.96 -3.11
C GLU A 428 -23.63 -10.79 -1.88
N ASN A 429 -23.42 -12.09 -1.98
CA ASN A 429 -23.66 -13.01 -0.87
C ASN A 429 -22.63 -12.77 0.22
N CYS A 430 -23.07 -12.39 1.39
CA CYS A 430 -22.21 -12.20 2.56
C CYS A 430 -22.70 -13.09 3.71
N THR A 431 -21.89 -14.05 4.14
CA THR A 431 -22.24 -14.99 5.20
C THR A 431 -21.79 -14.43 6.54
N ASN A 432 -22.75 -14.32 7.49
CA ASN A 432 -22.48 -13.81 8.83
C ASN A 432 -21.87 -12.40 8.88
N CYS A 433 -22.19 -11.54 7.91
CA CYS A 433 -21.70 -10.18 7.89
C CYS A 433 -22.34 -9.30 8.96
N ARG A 434 -21.50 -8.50 9.60
CA ARG A 434 -21.84 -7.34 10.41
C ARG A 434 -21.49 -6.06 9.62
N PRO A 435 -21.94 -4.86 9.99
CA PRO A 435 -21.63 -3.62 9.31
C PRO A 435 -20.13 -3.42 9.02
N GLY A 436 -19.27 -3.70 9.97
CA GLY A 436 -17.81 -3.58 9.86
C GLY A 436 -17.10 -4.86 9.40
N THR A 437 -17.78 -5.81 8.75
CA THR A 437 -17.13 -7.02 8.23
C THR A 437 -16.32 -6.75 6.98
N TRP A 438 -16.77 -5.80 6.13
CA TRP A 438 -16.01 -5.39 4.96
C TRP A 438 -15.07 -4.26 5.31
N GLU A 439 -13.87 -4.37 4.85
CA GLU A 439 -12.80 -3.43 5.08
C GLU A 439 -12.73 -2.38 3.98
N SER A 440 -12.45 -1.13 4.33
CA SER A 440 -12.01 -0.10 3.40
C SER A 440 -10.50 -0.14 3.40
N SER A 441 -9.90 -0.63 2.33
CA SER A 441 -8.47 -0.91 2.21
C SER A 441 -7.83 -0.03 1.14
N GLY A 442 -6.55 -0.09 0.92
CA GLY A 442 -5.76 0.65 -0.05
C GLY A 442 -6.31 2.03 -0.49
N ILE A 443 -5.61 3.13 -0.27
CA ILE A 443 -6.03 4.46 -0.76
C ILE A 443 -4.85 5.27 -1.27
N ILE A 444 -5.04 6.01 -2.38
CA ILE A 444 -4.03 6.91 -2.93
C ILE A 444 -4.62 8.23 -3.43
N ASP A 445 -3.84 9.32 -3.27
CA ASP A 445 -4.11 10.60 -3.92
C ASP A 445 -3.96 10.46 -5.45
N ALA A 446 -5.08 10.50 -6.16
CA ALA A 446 -5.15 10.28 -7.59
C ALA A 446 -5.19 11.60 -8.41
N ARG A 447 -4.91 12.77 -7.80
CA ARG A 447 -5.00 14.07 -8.49
C ARG A 447 -4.16 14.15 -9.75
N HIS A 448 -3.05 13.45 -9.79
CA HIS A 448 -2.11 13.47 -10.93
C HIS A 448 -2.57 12.64 -12.13
N VAL A 449 -3.57 11.79 -11.95
CA VAL A 449 -4.14 10.92 -13.00
C VAL A 449 -5.62 11.20 -13.26
N LEU A 450 -6.43 11.48 -12.24
CA LEU A 450 -7.86 11.73 -12.36
C LEU A 450 -8.24 13.21 -12.28
N GLY A 451 -7.39 14.04 -11.70
CA GLY A 451 -7.66 15.46 -11.44
C GLY A 451 -7.92 15.75 -9.97
N LYS A 452 -8.04 17.04 -9.66
CA LYS A 452 -8.19 17.54 -8.30
C LYS A 452 -9.38 16.88 -7.58
N ASP A 453 -9.18 16.61 -6.29
CA ASP A 453 -10.16 16.05 -5.33
C ASP A 453 -10.56 14.59 -5.59
N TRP A 454 -9.85 13.89 -6.52
CA TRP A 454 -10.00 12.48 -6.78
C TRP A 454 -8.99 11.62 -6.00
N TRP A 455 -9.50 10.52 -5.46
CA TRP A 455 -8.78 9.43 -4.81
C TRP A 455 -9.08 8.13 -5.54
N ILE A 456 -8.20 7.15 -5.44
CA ILE A 456 -8.45 5.76 -5.81
C ILE A 456 -8.30 4.95 -4.55
N LEU A 457 -9.23 4.04 -4.32
CA LEU A 457 -9.23 3.15 -3.16
C LEU A 457 -9.88 1.82 -3.51
N ASP A 458 -9.78 0.88 -2.60
CA ASP A 458 -10.49 -0.38 -2.73
C ASP A 458 -11.23 -0.79 -1.44
N VAL A 459 -11.98 -1.88 -1.56
CA VAL A 459 -12.75 -2.50 -0.48
C VAL A 459 -12.50 -3.99 -0.54
N GLN A 460 -12.07 -4.56 0.57
CA GLN A 460 -12.05 -5.99 0.82
C GLN A 460 -13.41 -6.43 1.36
N ALA A 461 -14.06 -7.35 0.67
CA ALA A 461 -15.39 -7.81 1.03
C ALA A 461 -15.34 -9.19 1.70
N HIS A 462 -14.84 -9.22 2.92
CA HIS A 462 -14.71 -10.42 3.72
C HIS A 462 -16.04 -11.14 3.94
N ASN A 463 -15.99 -12.47 4.05
CA ASN A 463 -17.18 -13.32 4.14
C ASN A 463 -18.14 -13.24 2.94
N SER A 464 -17.74 -12.55 1.87
CA SER A 464 -18.41 -12.54 0.58
C SER A 464 -17.51 -13.22 -0.45
N THR A 465 -18.07 -14.06 -1.31
CA THR A 465 -17.29 -14.81 -2.29
C THR A 465 -17.68 -14.47 -3.71
N ALA A 466 -16.69 -14.46 -4.61
CA ALA A 466 -16.88 -14.26 -6.03
C ALA A 466 -15.98 -15.20 -6.84
N PRO A 467 -16.37 -15.56 -8.08
CA PRO A 467 -15.50 -16.29 -8.99
C PRO A 467 -14.22 -15.50 -9.28
N GLN A 468 -13.08 -16.18 -9.25
CA GLN A 468 -11.78 -15.60 -9.54
C GLN A 468 -10.82 -16.64 -10.14
N PRO A 469 -9.70 -16.23 -10.75
CA PRO A 469 -8.78 -17.18 -11.36
C PRO A 469 -8.08 -18.03 -10.29
N GLY A 470 -7.98 -19.32 -10.55
CA GLY A 470 -7.17 -20.26 -9.77
C GLY A 470 -5.67 -20.12 -10.02
N PRO A 471 -4.86 -21.10 -9.58
CA PRO A 471 -3.39 -21.09 -9.72
C PRO A 471 -2.89 -20.93 -11.16
N THR A 472 -3.65 -21.42 -12.13
CA THR A 472 -3.32 -21.35 -13.57
C THR A 472 -3.84 -20.08 -14.25
N LEU A 473 -4.39 -19.14 -13.49
CA LEU A 473 -5.01 -17.89 -13.98
C LEU A 473 -6.19 -18.10 -14.95
N VAL A 474 -6.79 -19.29 -14.96
CA VAL A 474 -7.97 -19.56 -15.80
C VAL A 474 -9.18 -18.85 -15.16
N PRO A 475 -9.91 -18.00 -15.89
CA PRO A 475 -11.09 -17.31 -15.38
C PRO A 475 -12.16 -18.29 -14.85
N ASN A 476 -12.82 -17.93 -13.76
CA ASN A 476 -13.89 -18.73 -13.12
C ASN A 476 -13.45 -20.14 -12.68
N SER A 477 -12.15 -20.36 -12.47
CA SER A 477 -11.63 -21.68 -12.09
C SER A 477 -11.70 -21.95 -10.59
N SER A 478 -11.94 -20.93 -9.77
CA SER A 478 -12.04 -21.04 -8.31
C SER A 478 -12.98 -19.98 -7.76
N SER A 479 -13.26 -20.07 -6.46
CA SER A 479 -13.99 -19.06 -5.69
C SER A 479 -13.09 -18.56 -4.56
N GLY A 480 -13.19 -17.32 -4.19
CA GLY A 480 -12.46 -16.69 -3.11
C GLY A 480 -13.15 -15.43 -2.62
N GLU A 481 -12.56 -14.73 -1.68
CA GLU A 481 -13.13 -13.52 -1.11
C GLU A 481 -13.29 -12.43 -2.18
N ASN A 482 -14.26 -11.57 -1.96
CA ASN A 482 -14.67 -10.55 -2.92
C ASN A 482 -13.91 -9.24 -2.68
N GLY A 483 -14.10 -8.25 -3.57
CA GLY A 483 -13.52 -6.91 -3.42
C GLY A 483 -13.82 -6.04 -4.62
N GLN A 484 -13.54 -4.74 -4.47
CA GLN A 484 -13.84 -3.76 -5.52
C GLN A 484 -12.83 -2.61 -5.50
N LEU A 485 -12.32 -2.26 -6.68
CA LEU A 485 -11.54 -1.04 -6.92
C LEU A 485 -12.49 0.10 -7.30
N LEU A 486 -12.29 1.29 -6.69
CA LEU A 486 -13.17 2.45 -6.84
C LEU A 486 -12.38 3.75 -7.03
N ALA A 487 -13.03 4.73 -7.66
CA ALA A 487 -12.62 6.13 -7.60
C ALA A 487 -13.56 6.89 -6.64
N LEU A 488 -12.98 7.76 -5.82
CA LEU A 488 -13.68 8.56 -4.83
C LEU A 488 -13.38 10.05 -5.07
N PHE A 489 -14.42 10.84 -5.29
CA PHE A 489 -14.31 12.29 -5.33
C PHE A 489 -14.74 12.88 -3.99
N VAL A 490 -13.84 13.65 -3.36
CA VAL A 490 -14.11 14.34 -2.10
C VAL A 490 -13.83 15.83 -2.29
N PRO A 491 -14.87 16.69 -2.35
CA PRO A 491 -14.70 18.12 -2.58
C PRO A 491 -13.75 18.76 -1.59
N ASP A 492 -12.84 19.62 -2.07
CA ASP A 492 -11.87 20.40 -1.29
C ASP A 492 -10.85 19.58 -0.46
N SER A 493 -10.74 18.27 -0.71
CA SER A 493 -9.78 17.40 -0.04
C SER A 493 -8.33 17.63 -0.49
N GLN A 494 -8.12 18.30 -1.63
CA GLN A 494 -6.80 18.54 -2.20
C GLN A 494 -6.63 20.02 -2.55
N GLY A 495 -5.42 20.55 -2.36
CA GLY A 495 -5.06 21.88 -2.82
C GLY A 495 -4.92 21.94 -4.35
N SER A 496 -4.69 23.13 -4.86
CA SER A 496 -4.28 23.27 -6.27
C SER A 496 -2.95 22.54 -6.45
N ALA A 497 -2.77 21.82 -7.54
CA ALA A 497 -1.54 21.07 -7.89
C ALA A 497 -0.25 21.94 -8.01
N HIS A 498 -0.30 23.16 -7.51
CA HIS A 498 0.75 24.18 -7.61
C HIS A 498 1.31 24.48 -6.22
N GLY A 499 2.54 24.01 -5.99
CA GLY A 499 3.33 24.38 -4.83
C GLY A 499 3.44 25.91 -4.71
N HIS A 500 3.32 26.40 -3.48
CA HIS A 500 3.54 27.80 -3.12
C HIS A 500 4.91 28.29 -3.61
N HIS A 501 4.97 28.94 -4.76
CA HIS A 501 5.96 29.97 -4.99
C HIS A 501 5.45 31.23 -4.27
N ARG A 502 5.92 31.44 -3.05
CA ARG A 502 5.86 32.77 -2.39
C ARG A 502 6.52 33.74 -3.38
N GLY A 503 5.70 34.60 -3.99
CA GLY A 503 6.20 35.72 -4.75
C GLY A 503 7.05 36.59 -3.82
N LYS A 504 8.34 36.71 -4.13
CA LYS A 504 9.15 37.79 -3.57
C LYS A 504 8.53 39.09 -4.08
N GLY A 505 7.82 39.80 -3.20
CA GLY A 505 7.40 41.17 -3.41
C GLY A 505 8.65 41.99 -3.76
N LYS A 506 8.70 42.50 -4.98
CA LYS A 506 9.67 43.55 -5.34
C LYS A 506 9.15 44.81 -4.67
N ASP A 507 9.76 45.20 -3.55
CA ASP A 507 9.68 46.56 -3.04
C ASP A 507 10.22 47.51 -4.10
N LYS A 508 9.31 48.21 -4.78
CA LYS A 508 9.66 49.40 -5.55
C LYS A 508 9.99 50.51 -4.56
N LYS A 509 11.28 50.75 -4.32
CA LYS A 509 11.73 52.01 -3.75
C LYS A 509 11.37 53.10 -4.75
N GLY A 510 10.36 53.91 -4.40
CA GLY A 510 10.11 55.19 -5.05
C GLY A 510 11.25 56.15 -4.75
N ARG A 511 11.82 56.69 -5.82
CA ARG A 511 12.59 57.95 -5.76
C ARG A 511 11.60 59.09 -5.96
N GLY A 512 11.60 60.02 -5.03
CA GLY A 512 11.04 61.32 -5.07
C GLY A 512 11.68 62.10 -3.95
#